data_c260e0aa777b96b10114c07932b92917
#
_entry.id   c260e0aa777b96b10114c07932b92917
#
_cell.length_a   1.000
_cell.length_b   1.000
_cell.length_c   1.000
_cell.angle_alpha   90.00
_cell.angle_beta   90.00
_cell.angle_gamma   90.00
#
_symmetry.space_group_name_H-M   'P 1'
#
loop_
_entity.id
_entity.type
_entity.pdbx_description
1 polymer ?
#
loop_
_entity_poly.entity_id
_entity_poly.type
_entity_poly.pdbx_seq_one_letter_code
_entity_poly.pdbx_strand_id
1 'polypeptide(L)'
;VGILNVDGARQTEMALNQLKANGYEFTWAESARADGGAVMRGNDVLEGTPDVLVTDSLTGNVLVKMLAAFTTGGSFESTGFGYGPGIGKGYDKLILIISRASGAPLIANALEYAAELVKGKVFEKANEEFAKAEKAGLNQILEARKAAAKPAAAEEKVVKPAAEPCTASIAGIEVMDLEDAAQALWKEGIYAETGMGCTGPLVMMSEANHARALEILKKAGYVG
;
A
#
# COMPACT_ATOMS: atom_id res chain seq x y z
N VAL A 1 12.04 -16.86 -0.78
CA VAL A 1 11.26 -15.65 -1.04
C VAL A 1 10.73 -15.66 -2.45
N GLY A 2 9.46 -15.40 -2.66
CA GLY A 2 8.83 -15.15 -3.96
C GLY A 2 8.14 -13.79 -3.99
N ILE A 3 7.95 -13.21 -5.16
CA ILE A 3 7.26 -11.92 -5.33
C ILE A 3 6.03 -12.15 -6.19
N LEU A 4 4.84 -11.79 -5.71
CA LEU A 4 3.63 -11.90 -6.51
C LEU A 4 3.70 -10.95 -7.71
N ASN A 5 3.23 -11.39 -8.87
CA ASN A 5 3.28 -10.63 -10.12
C ASN A 5 2.23 -9.50 -10.13
N VAL A 6 2.52 -8.45 -9.38
CA VAL A 6 1.74 -7.21 -9.27
C VAL A 6 2.61 -6.02 -9.64
N ASP A 7 2.03 -4.84 -9.74
CA ASP A 7 2.80 -3.61 -9.95
C ASP A 7 3.92 -3.47 -8.92
N GLY A 8 5.10 -3.07 -9.38
CA GLY A 8 6.29 -2.97 -8.53
C GLY A 8 7.07 -4.28 -8.32
N ALA A 9 6.55 -5.45 -8.75
CA ALA A 9 7.22 -6.74 -8.58
C ALA A 9 8.63 -6.75 -9.18
N ARG A 10 8.79 -6.28 -10.42
CA ARG A 10 10.09 -6.21 -11.09
C ARG A 10 11.07 -5.28 -10.40
N GLN A 11 10.60 -4.13 -9.92
CA GLN A 11 11.43 -3.17 -9.19
C GLN A 11 11.90 -3.75 -7.86
N THR A 12 11.03 -4.49 -7.17
CA THR A 12 11.36 -5.20 -5.93
C THR A 12 12.38 -6.32 -6.19
N GLU A 13 12.17 -7.12 -7.23
CA GLU A 13 13.11 -8.16 -7.64
C GLU A 13 14.50 -7.58 -7.94
N MET A 14 14.57 -6.51 -8.73
CA MET A 14 15.83 -5.85 -9.04
C MET A 14 16.55 -5.30 -7.79
N ALA A 15 15.81 -4.75 -6.82
CA ALA A 15 16.38 -4.25 -5.57
C ALA A 15 16.93 -5.39 -4.71
N LEU A 16 16.18 -6.46 -4.58
CA LEU A 16 16.59 -7.64 -3.82
C LEU A 16 17.78 -8.37 -4.49
N ASN A 17 17.79 -8.47 -5.82
CA ASN A 17 18.94 -9.01 -6.56
C ASN A 17 20.20 -8.17 -6.33
N GLN A 18 20.09 -6.86 -6.28
CA GLN A 18 21.21 -5.98 -5.99
C GLN A 18 21.72 -6.16 -4.55
N LEU A 19 20.82 -6.28 -3.57
CA LEU A 19 21.19 -6.61 -2.19
C LEU A 19 21.92 -7.95 -2.10
N LYS A 20 21.39 -8.98 -2.80
CA LYS A 20 22.00 -10.31 -2.85
C LYS A 20 23.40 -10.27 -3.48
N ALA A 21 23.57 -9.54 -4.58
CA ALA A 21 24.86 -9.33 -5.22
C ALA A 21 25.88 -8.62 -4.30
N ASN A 22 25.39 -7.77 -3.41
CA ASN A 22 26.21 -7.09 -2.39
C ASN A 22 26.42 -7.91 -1.11
N GLY A 23 26.03 -9.20 -1.11
CA GLY A 23 26.29 -10.13 0.00
C GLY A 23 25.18 -10.25 1.05
N TYR A 24 23.96 -9.72 0.79
CA TYR A 24 22.81 -10.02 1.64
C TYR A 24 22.24 -11.41 1.29
N GLU A 25 22.26 -12.30 2.24
CA GLU A 25 21.91 -13.70 2.01
C GLU A 25 20.41 -13.98 2.14
N PHE A 26 19.81 -14.49 1.09
CA PHE A 26 18.49 -15.10 1.07
C PHE A 26 18.34 -16.02 -0.15
N THR A 27 17.32 -16.87 -0.14
CA THR A 27 17.03 -17.81 -1.23
C THR A 27 15.78 -17.37 -1.98
N TRP A 28 15.89 -17.28 -3.30
CA TRP A 28 14.71 -17.14 -4.15
C TRP A 28 13.94 -18.46 -4.20
N ALA A 29 12.63 -18.39 -4.14
CA ALA A 29 11.77 -19.47 -4.57
C ALA A 29 11.74 -19.51 -6.10
N GLU A 30 11.67 -20.67 -6.69
CA GLU A 30 11.46 -20.85 -8.13
C GLU A 30 9.99 -21.11 -8.42
N SER A 31 9.42 -20.36 -9.36
CA SER A 31 8.07 -20.59 -9.85
C SER A 31 7.96 -21.97 -10.49
N ALA A 32 6.83 -22.65 -10.28
CA ALA A 32 6.52 -23.94 -10.91
C ALA A 32 6.38 -23.87 -12.45
N ARG A 33 6.51 -22.70 -13.05
CA ARG A 33 6.46 -22.50 -14.50
C ARG A 33 7.73 -23.02 -15.17
N ALA A 34 7.61 -23.38 -16.42
CA ALA A 34 8.74 -23.91 -17.22
C ALA A 34 9.91 -22.92 -17.36
N ASP A 35 9.66 -21.61 -17.25
CA ASP A 35 10.66 -20.55 -17.30
C ASP A 35 11.22 -20.19 -15.91
N GLY A 36 10.67 -20.77 -14.83
CA GLY A 36 11.12 -20.53 -13.45
C GLY A 36 11.01 -19.05 -13.02
N GLY A 37 11.94 -18.63 -12.18
CA GLY A 37 12.08 -17.26 -11.71
C GLY A 37 11.38 -16.96 -10.39
N ALA A 38 11.70 -15.80 -9.81
CA ALA A 38 11.25 -15.39 -8.48
C ALA A 38 9.87 -14.71 -8.47
N VAL A 39 9.31 -14.40 -9.66
CA VAL A 39 8.00 -13.77 -9.81
C VAL A 39 6.91 -14.85 -9.84
N MET A 40 6.11 -14.87 -8.77
CA MET A 40 5.06 -15.86 -8.53
C MET A 40 3.75 -15.47 -9.20
N ARG A 41 2.96 -16.47 -9.59
CA ARG A 41 1.61 -16.34 -10.15
C ARG A 41 0.61 -17.19 -9.38
N GLY A 42 -0.64 -17.24 -9.84
CA GLY A 42 -1.71 -17.92 -9.15
C GLY A 42 -1.43 -19.39 -8.81
N ASN A 43 -0.79 -20.17 -9.72
CA ASN A 43 -0.45 -21.55 -9.44
C ASN A 43 0.61 -21.68 -8.33
N ASP A 44 1.60 -20.78 -8.33
CA ASP A 44 2.63 -20.79 -7.27
C ASP A 44 2.02 -20.48 -5.89
N VAL A 45 1.00 -19.61 -5.85
CA VAL A 45 0.23 -19.34 -4.62
C VAL A 45 -0.59 -20.55 -4.19
N LEU A 46 -1.24 -21.23 -5.15
CA LEU A 46 -2.04 -22.42 -4.89
C LEU A 46 -1.18 -23.58 -4.36
N GLU A 47 0.02 -23.75 -4.92
CA GLU A 47 0.97 -24.79 -4.55
C GLU A 47 1.76 -24.46 -3.27
N GLY A 48 1.72 -23.20 -2.83
CA GLY A 48 2.51 -22.76 -1.68
C GLY A 48 4.03 -22.76 -1.96
N THR A 49 4.42 -22.45 -3.19
CA THR A 49 5.81 -22.51 -3.65
C THR A 49 6.79 -21.69 -2.79
N PRO A 50 6.54 -20.41 -2.45
CA PRO A 50 7.43 -19.65 -1.59
C PRO A 50 7.07 -19.76 -0.11
N ASP A 51 8.05 -19.86 0.78
CA ASP A 51 7.84 -19.71 2.23
C ASP A 51 7.40 -18.29 2.61
N VAL A 52 7.91 -17.31 1.86
CA VAL A 52 7.56 -15.88 2.01
C VAL A 52 7.14 -15.32 0.66
N LEU A 53 5.89 -14.90 0.54
CA LEU A 53 5.33 -14.25 -0.64
C LEU A 53 5.24 -12.74 -0.41
N VAL A 54 6.03 -11.98 -1.15
CA VAL A 54 6.00 -10.51 -1.13
C VAL A 54 4.93 -10.00 -2.09
N THR A 55 4.05 -9.13 -1.62
CA THR A 55 3.01 -8.50 -2.42
C THR A 55 2.70 -7.09 -1.92
N ASP A 56 1.91 -6.31 -2.66
CA ASP A 56 1.39 -5.05 -2.17
C ASP A 56 0.31 -5.26 -1.09
N SER A 57 0.07 -4.22 -0.29
CA SER A 57 -0.84 -4.31 0.85
C SER A 57 -2.31 -4.50 0.47
N LEU A 58 -2.75 -4.00 -0.69
CA LEU A 58 -4.14 -4.16 -1.14
C LEU A 58 -4.39 -5.60 -1.58
N THR A 59 -3.53 -6.14 -2.44
CA THR A 59 -3.63 -7.53 -2.90
C THR A 59 -3.58 -8.50 -1.73
N GLY A 60 -2.64 -8.32 -0.80
CA GLY A 60 -2.54 -9.17 0.40
C GLY A 60 -3.80 -9.11 1.26
N ASN A 61 -4.34 -7.93 1.50
CA ASN A 61 -5.59 -7.75 2.25
C ASN A 61 -6.79 -8.43 1.58
N VAL A 62 -6.92 -8.27 0.26
CA VAL A 62 -8.02 -8.90 -0.51
C VAL A 62 -7.90 -10.42 -0.48
N LEU A 63 -6.71 -10.98 -0.69
CA LEU A 63 -6.47 -12.43 -0.66
C LEU A 63 -6.85 -13.04 0.70
N VAL A 64 -6.40 -12.45 1.80
CA VAL A 64 -6.74 -12.94 3.15
C VAL A 64 -8.26 -12.90 3.39
N LYS A 65 -8.95 -11.85 2.94
CA LYS A 65 -10.41 -11.75 3.08
C LYS A 65 -11.16 -12.74 2.18
N MET A 66 -10.66 -13.00 0.98
CA MET A 66 -11.25 -14.03 0.11
C MET A 66 -11.10 -15.43 0.71
N LEU A 67 -9.93 -15.76 1.28
CA LEU A 67 -9.71 -17.03 1.99
C LEU A 67 -10.64 -17.15 3.21
N ALA A 68 -10.80 -16.09 3.98
CA ALA A 68 -11.72 -16.07 5.10
C ALA A 68 -13.18 -16.20 4.66
N ALA A 69 -13.59 -15.52 3.59
CA ALA A 69 -14.94 -15.64 3.03
C ALA A 69 -15.25 -17.07 2.57
N PHE A 70 -14.31 -17.73 1.93
CA PHE A 70 -14.46 -19.12 1.51
C PHE A 70 -14.66 -20.07 2.70
N THR A 71 -13.90 -19.88 3.80
CA THR A 71 -13.96 -20.75 4.97
C THR A 71 -15.18 -20.49 5.87
N THR A 72 -15.76 -19.28 5.86
CA THR A 72 -16.83 -18.86 6.76
C THR A 72 -18.17 -18.55 6.07
N GLY A 73 -18.22 -18.63 4.76
CA GLY A 73 -19.40 -18.19 3.98
C GLY A 73 -19.58 -16.67 3.99
N GLY A 74 -18.50 -15.91 4.21
CA GLY A 74 -18.51 -14.45 4.22
C GLY A 74 -18.92 -13.81 5.56
N SER A 75 -18.95 -14.59 6.65
CA SER A 75 -19.41 -14.10 7.95
C SER A 75 -18.38 -13.25 8.69
N PHE A 76 -17.12 -13.72 8.74
CA PHE A 76 -16.05 -13.09 9.47
C PHE A 76 -14.66 -13.53 9.00
N GLU A 77 -13.62 -12.80 9.37
CA GLU A 77 -12.25 -13.13 9.09
C GLU A 77 -11.73 -14.17 10.10
N SER A 78 -11.42 -15.37 9.60
CA SER A 78 -11.05 -16.53 10.42
C SER A 78 -9.64 -17.04 10.14
N THR A 79 -9.02 -16.60 9.04
CA THR A 79 -7.77 -17.16 8.53
C THR A 79 -6.60 -16.22 8.80
N GLY A 80 -5.47 -16.80 9.22
CA GLY A 80 -4.23 -16.05 9.47
C GLY A 80 -4.06 -15.59 10.91
N PHE A 81 -3.15 -14.64 11.11
CA PHE A 81 -2.66 -14.17 12.39
C PHE A 81 -2.89 -12.66 12.61
N GLY A 82 -3.80 -12.06 11.86
CA GLY A 82 -3.96 -10.61 11.80
C GLY A 82 -2.98 -9.96 10.80
N TYR A 83 -2.79 -8.65 10.96
CA TYR A 83 -1.91 -7.82 10.11
C TYR A 83 -0.74 -7.33 10.96
N GLY A 84 0.46 -7.73 10.61
CA GLY A 84 1.66 -7.40 11.35
C GLY A 84 2.48 -8.64 11.77
N PRO A 85 3.50 -8.45 12.60
CA PRO A 85 3.88 -7.18 13.22
C PRO A 85 4.48 -6.20 12.21
N GLY A 86 4.33 -4.90 12.48
CA GLY A 86 5.10 -3.88 11.79
C GLY A 86 6.57 -4.04 12.12
N ILE A 87 7.41 -4.17 11.09
CA ILE A 87 8.86 -4.32 11.23
C ILE A 87 9.55 -3.12 10.59
N GLY A 88 10.48 -2.51 11.32
CA GLY A 88 11.29 -1.40 10.86
C GLY A 88 12.56 -1.24 11.67
N LYS A 89 13.54 -0.55 11.12
CA LYS A 89 14.81 -0.30 11.80
C LYS A 89 14.56 0.45 13.11
N GLY A 90 15.06 -0.11 14.22
CA GLY A 90 14.91 0.49 15.56
C GLY A 90 13.48 0.45 16.11
N TYR A 91 12.56 -0.23 15.45
CA TYR A 91 11.21 -0.42 15.96
C TYR A 91 11.22 -1.50 17.05
N ASP A 92 10.64 -1.21 18.20
CA ASP A 92 10.70 -2.04 19.41
C ASP A 92 9.32 -2.42 19.97
N LYS A 93 8.24 -2.15 19.24
CA LYS A 93 6.87 -2.40 19.68
C LYS A 93 6.21 -3.50 18.86
N LEU A 94 5.77 -4.55 19.54
CA LEU A 94 5.01 -5.62 18.92
C LEU A 94 3.55 -5.21 18.77
N ILE A 95 3.15 -4.89 17.54
CA ILE A 95 1.78 -4.49 17.23
C ILE A 95 1.27 -5.37 16.11
N LEU A 96 0.23 -6.16 16.41
CA LEU A 96 -0.58 -6.86 15.42
C LEU A 96 -1.93 -6.17 15.32
N ILE A 97 -2.37 -5.90 14.11
CA ILE A 97 -3.65 -5.26 13.84
C ILE A 97 -4.66 -6.36 13.46
N ILE A 98 -5.86 -6.24 13.97
CA ILE A 98 -7.02 -7.04 13.55
C ILE A 98 -8.06 -6.12 12.93
N SER A 99 -8.88 -6.65 12.03
CA SER A 99 -9.97 -5.90 11.40
C SER A 99 -11.24 -5.93 12.27
N ARG A 100 -12.18 -5.04 11.97
CA ARG A 100 -13.53 -5.08 12.58
C ARG A 100 -14.31 -6.36 12.24
N ALA A 101 -13.92 -7.03 11.18
CA ALA A 101 -14.51 -8.30 10.75
C ALA A 101 -13.78 -9.52 11.34
N SER A 102 -12.73 -9.34 12.14
CA SER A 102 -11.97 -10.44 12.72
C SER A 102 -12.79 -11.23 13.73
N GLY A 103 -12.87 -12.54 13.54
CA GLY A 103 -13.51 -13.46 14.46
C GLY A 103 -12.55 -13.98 15.53
N ALA A 104 -13.11 -14.66 16.53
CA ALA A 104 -12.35 -15.25 17.65
C ALA A 104 -11.19 -16.15 17.19
N PRO A 105 -11.31 -17.00 16.15
CA PRO A 105 -10.18 -17.84 15.71
C PRO A 105 -8.96 -17.01 15.28
N LEU A 106 -9.16 -15.95 14.51
CA LEU A 106 -8.07 -15.08 14.07
C LEU A 106 -7.43 -14.35 15.25
N ILE A 107 -8.23 -13.88 16.20
CA ILE A 107 -7.74 -13.18 17.39
C ILE A 107 -6.90 -14.14 18.26
N ALA A 108 -7.34 -15.38 18.44
CA ALA A 108 -6.59 -16.40 19.15
C ALA A 108 -5.23 -16.67 18.48
N ASN A 109 -5.24 -16.90 17.17
CA ASN A 109 -4.02 -17.11 16.39
C ASN A 109 -3.06 -15.90 16.50
N ALA A 110 -3.59 -14.68 16.45
CA ALA A 110 -2.77 -13.46 16.59
C ALA A 110 -2.09 -13.38 17.96
N LEU A 111 -2.78 -13.78 19.04
CA LEU A 111 -2.19 -13.81 20.39
C LEU A 111 -1.10 -14.87 20.53
N GLU A 112 -1.33 -16.08 19.98
CA GLU A 112 -0.32 -17.15 19.97
C GLU A 112 0.91 -16.71 19.17
N TYR A 113 0.69 -16.17 17.98
CA TYR A 113 1.77 -15.65 17.13
C TYR A 113 2.56 -14.53 17.83
N ALA A 114 1.89 -13.60 18.51
CA ALA A 114 2.57 -12.57 19.29
C ALA A 114 3.49 -13.18 20.36
N ALA A 115 3.04 -14.21 21.06
CA ALA A 115 3.85 -14.91 22.05
C ALA A 115 5.07 -15.60 21.43
N GLU A 116 4.90 -16.22 20.26
CA GLU A 116 6.01 -16.84 19.50
C GLU A 116 7.02 -15.81 19.03
N LEU A 117 6.58 -14.67 18.53
CA LEU A 117 7.44 -13.57 18.10
C LEU A 117 8.30 -13.02 19.25
N VAL A 118 7.72 -12.87 20.45
CA VAL A 118 8.46 -12.45 21.64
C VAL A 118 9.49 -13.51 22.05
N LYS A 119 9.09 -14.77 22.12
CA LYS A 119 10.01 -15.88 22.43
C LYS A 119 11.13 -16.00 21.37
N GLY A 120 10.79 -15.76 20.11
CA GLY A 120 11.71 -15.76 18.98
C GLY A 120 12.60 -14.53 18.85
N LYS A 121 12.46 -13.53 19.75
CA LYS A 121 13.26 -12.29 19.77
C LYS A 121 13.19 -11.51 18.45
N VAL A 122 11.98 -11.30 17.95
CA VAL A 122 11.73 -10.74 16.61
C VAL A 122 12.47 -9.42 16.38
N PHE A 123 12.53 -8.53 17.38
CA PHE A 123 13.17 -7.21 17.20
C PHE A 123 14.69 -7.28 17.17
N GLU A 124 15.30 -8.17 17.98
CA GLU A 124 16.74 -8.42 17.94
C GLU A 124 17.12 -8.92 16.54
N LYS A 125 16.41 -9.94 16.05
CA LYS A 125 16.61 -10.49 14.69
C LYS A 125 16.35 -9.46 13.59
N ALA A 126 15.28 -8.68 13.69
CA ALA A 126 14.98 -7.64 12.72
C ALA A 126 16.11 -6.59 12.65
N ASN A 127 16.60 -6.12 13.80
CA ASN A 127 17.69 -5.16 13.85
C ASN A 127 19.01 -5.74 13.27
N GLU A 128 19.31 -7.01 13.53
CA GLU A 128 20.44 -7.71 12.93
C GLU A 128 20.32 -7.78 11.40
N GLU A 129 19.12 -8.11 10.89
CA GLU A 129 18.86 -8.19 9.45
C GLU A 129 18.91 -6.81 8.78
N PHE A 130 18.37 -5.77 9.42
CA PHE A 130 18.52 -4.40 8.93
C PHE A 130 19.99 -3.98 8.86
N ALA A 131 20.79 -4.32 9.88
CA ALA A 131 22.22 -4.00 9.87
C ALA A 131 22.97 -4.72 8.73
N LYS A 132 22.63 -5.98 8.43
CA LYS A 132 23.17 -6.72 7.28
C LYS A 132 22.76 -6.09 5.96
N ALA A 133 21.46 -5.77 5.80
CA ALA A 133 20.95 -5.14 4.59
C ALA A 133 21.55 -3.75 4.35
N GLU A 134 21.78 -2.96 5.39
CA GLU A 134 22.46 -1.67 5.29
C GLU A 134 23.92 -1.80 4.84
N LYS A 135 24.65 -2.79 5.37
CA LYS A 135 26.00 -3.12 4.90
C LYS A 135 26.01 -3.53 3.42
N ALA A 136 24.96 -4.19 2.96
CA ALA A 136 24.76 -4.55 1.57
C ALA A 136 24.23 -3.38 0.69
N GLY A 137 24.11 -2.18 1.24
CA GLY A 137 23.76 -0.98 0.49
C GLY A 137 22.25 -0.72 0.36
N LEU A 138 21.42 -1.18 1.28
CA LEU A 138 19.96 -0.97 1.23
C LEU A 138 19.57 0.49 0.99
N ASN A 139 20.14 1.41 1.75
CA ASN A 139 19.80 2.84 1.65
C ASN A 139 20.17 3.42 0.29
N GLN A 140 21.34 3.07 -0.26
CA GLN A 140 21.80 3.51 -1.58
C GLN A 140 20.88 2.97 -2.69
N ILE A 141 20.47 1.71 -2.59
CA ILE A 141 19.55 1.08 -3.54
C ILE A 141 18.20 1.79 -3.52
N LEU A 142 17.67 2.10 -2.34
CA LEU A 142 16.38 2.78 -2.20
C LEU A 142 16.44 4.22 -2.74
N GLU A 143 17.49 4.97 -2.42
CA GLU A 143 17.66 6.35 -2.93
C GLU A 143 17.86 6.38 -4.44
N ALA A 144 18.66 5.47 -5.00
CA ALA A 144 18.82 5.36 -6.45
C ALA A 144 17.48 5.05 -7.15
N ARG A 145 16.61 4.26 -6.53
CA ARG A 145 15.28 3.96 -7.07
C ARG A 145 14.32 5.13 -6.95
N LYS A 146 14.33 5.86 -5.85
CA LYS A 146 13.56 7.11 -5.73
C LYS A 146 13.98 8.13 -6.79
N ALA A 147 15.28 8.24 -7.07
CA ALA A 147 15.80 9.14 -8.10
C ALA A 147 15.44 8.66 -9.53
N ALA A 148 15.39 7.34 -9.75
CA ALA A 148 15.02 6.74 -11.04
C ALA A 148 13.49 6.65 -11.26
N ALA A 149 12.70 6.60 -10.21
CA ALA A 149 11.29 6.88 -10.30
C ALA A 149 11.19 8.33 -10.77
N LYS A 150 10.87 8.55 -12.07
CA LYS A 150 10.57 9.90 -12.55
C LYS A 150 9.69 10.56 -11.49
N PRO A 151 9.98 11.79 -11.07
CA PRO A 151 8.99 12.53 -10.30
C PRO A 151 7.69 12.44 -11.11
N ALA A 152 6.64 11.90 -10.55
CA ALA A 152 5.29 12.22 -10.97
C ALA A 152 5.36 13.73 -11.21
N ALA A 153 5.11 14.16 -12.45
CA ALA A 153 5.46 15.45 -13.02
C ALA A 153 5.55 16.50 -11.93
N ALA A 154 6.73 17.08 -11.71
CA ALA A 154 7.05 17.88 -10.53
C ALA A 154 5.77 18.59 -10.14
N GLU A 155 5.22 18.25 -8.97
CA GLU A 155 4.04 18.93 -8.48
C GLU A 155 4.43 20.39 -8.51
N GLU A 156 3.99 21.12 -9.53
CA GLU A 156 4.01 22.57 -9.46
C GLU A 156 3.39 22.86 -8.10
N LYS A 157 4.13 23.43 -7.20
CA LYS A 157 3.60 23.77 -5.87
C LYS A 157 2.40 24.66 -6.13
N VAL A 158 1.24 24.01 -6.25
CA VAL A 158 -0.02 24.69 -6.49
C VAL A 158 -0.28 25.47 -5.21
N VAL A 159 -0.18 26.78 -5.31
CA VAL A 159 -0.44 27.65 -4.16
C VAL A 159 -1.95 27.64 -3.96
N LYS A 160 -2.38 27.09 -2.82
CA LYS A 160 -3.79 27.13 -2.43
C LYS A 160 -4.25 28.59 -2.36
N PRO A 161 -5.31 28.98 -3.08
CA PRO A 161 -5.84 30.33 -3.01
C PRO A 161 -6.27 30.72 -1.60
N ALA A 162 -6.49 32.00 -1.36
CA ALA A 162 -6.98 32.48 -0.08
C ALA A 162 -8.32 31.80 0.25
N ALA A 163 -8.48 31.43 1.52
CA ALA A 163 -9.67 30.70 1.98
C ALA A 163 -10.94 31.56 1.81
N GLU A 164 -11.95 30.96 1.21
CA GLU A 164 -13.28 31.56 1.08
C GLU A 164 -14.37 30.57 1.54
N PRO A 165 -15.57 31.02 1.93
CA PRO A 165 -16.63 30.11 2.36
C PRO A 165 -17.05 29.17 1.25
N CYS A 166 -16.99 27.87 1.51
CA CYS A 166 -17.46 26.82 0.60
C CYS A 166 -18.97 26.63 0.80
N THR A 167 -19.78 27.14 -0.13
CA THR A 167 -21.25 27.07 -0.08
C THR A 167 -21.87 26.17 -1.13
N ALA A 168 -21.07 25.64 -2.04
CA ALA A 168 -21.46 24.68 -3.08
C ALA A 168 -20.52 23.47 -3.09
N SER A 169 -20.94 22.39 -3.74
CA SER A 169 -20.14 21.18 -3.86
C SER A 169 -20.39 20.45 -5.19
N ILE A 170 -19.35 19.78 -5.68
CA ILE A 170 -19.39 18.89 -6.84
C ILE A 170 -19.08 17.49 -6.35
N ALA A 171 -20.01 16.55 -6.54
CA ALA A 171 -19.89 15.14 -6.21
C ALA A 171 -19.56 14.30 -7.47
N GLY A 172 -19.31 13.01 -7.28
CA GLY A 172 -19.06 12.09 -8.38
C GLY A 172 -17.57 12.00 -8.78
N ILE A 173 -16.68 12.46 -7.91
CA ILE A 173 -15.23 12.37 -8.09
C ILE A 173 -14.76 11.10 -7.34
N GLU A 174 -13.85 10.34 -7.92
CA GLU A 174 -13.25 9.19 -7.26
C GLU A 174 -12.45 9.61 -6.02
N VAL A 175 -12.48 8.80 -4.95
CA VAL A 175 -11.78 9.13 -3.68
C VAL A 175 -10.30 9.42 -3.90
N MET A 176 -9.66 8.68 -4.80
CA MET A 176 -8.23 8.81 -5.09
C MET A 176 -7.89 10.09 -5.84
N ASP A 177 -8.86 10.67 -6.55
CA ASP A 177 -8.68 11.85 -7.39
C ASP A 177 -9.08 13.16 -6.70
N LEU A 178 -9.59 13.09 -5.47
CA LEU A 178 -10.11 14.28 -4.75
C LEU A 178 -9.08 15.40 -4.59
N GLU A 179 -7.86 15.04 -4.16
CA GLU A 179 -6.79 16.02 -3.96
C GLU A 179 -6.33 16.62 -5.28
N ASP A 180 -6.22 15.81 -6.32
CA ASP A 180 -5.82 16.25 -7.67
C ASP A 180 -6.90 17.15 -8.28
N ALA A 181 -8.18 16.84 -8.07
CA ALA A 181 -9.30 17.67 -8.49
C ALA A 181 -9.29 19.02 -7.78
N ALA A 182 -9.03 19.05 -6.46
CA ALA A 182 -8.91 20.30 -5.72
C ALA A 182 -7.71 21.13 -6.20
N GLN A 183 -6.56 20.51 -6.45
CA GLN A 183 -5.37 21.17 -6.99
C GLN A 183 -5.60 21.73 -8.40
N ALA A 184 -6.37 21.04 -9.23
CA ALA A 184 -6.75 21.54 -10.56
C ALA A 184 -7.53 22.85 -10.46
N LEU A 185 -8.42 22.98 -9.47
CA LEU A 185 -9.14 24.23 -9.19
C LEU A 185 -8.22 25.33 -8.63
N TRP A 186 -7.27 24.97 -7.73
CA TRP A 186 -6.31 25.94 -7.20
C TRP A 186 -5.40 26.52 -8.28
N LYS A 187 -4.98 25.74 -9.28
CA LYS A 187 -4.23 26.20 -10.45
C LYS A 187 -4.96 27.30 -11.21
N GLU A 188 -6.27 27.23 -11.25
CA GLU A 188 -7.15 28.19 -11.89
C GLU A 188 -7.60 29.32 -10.94
N GLY A 189 -7.01 29.39 -9.73
CA GLY A 189 -7.29 30.43 -8.74
C GLY A 189 -8.61 30.25 -7.99
N ILE A 190 -9.25 29.11 -8.06
CA ILE A 190 -10.48 28.78 -7.34
C ILE A 190 -10.14 28.09 -6.03
N TYR A 191 -10.53 28.67 -4.89
CA TYR A 191 -10.41 27.98 -3.62
C TYR A 191 -11.37 26.79 -3.56
N ALA A 192 -10.84 25.64 -3.17
CA ALA A 192 -11.60 24.42 -3.04
C ALA A 192 -11.09 23.58 -1.87
N GLU A 193 -12.00 22.82 -1.26
CA GLU A 193 -11.72 21.87 -0.19
C GLU A 193 -12.28 20.51 -0.56
N THR A 194 -11.58 19.45 -0.15
CA THR A 194 -12.06 18.08 -0.28
C THR A 194 -12.92 17.70 0.91
N GLY A 195 -13.96 16.92 0.69
CA GLY A 195 -14.86 16.49 1.75
C GLY A 195 -15.59 15.19 1.42
N MET A 196 -16.31 14.69 2.42
CA MET A 196 -17.16 13.51 2.31
C MET A 196 -18.60 13.89 2.62
N GLY A 197 -19.45 13.79 1.62
CA GLY A 197 -20.89 14.02 1.78
C GLY A 197 -21.67 12.72 1.99
N CYS A 198 -22.99 12.83 2.16
CA CYS A 198 -23.88 11.69 2.32
C CYS A 198 -23.89 10.74 1.09
N THR A 199 -23.59 11.28 -0.07
CA THR A 199 -23.57 10.54 -1.37
C THR A 199 -22.17 10.12 -1.80
N GLY A 200 -21.14 10.38 -1.00
CA GLY A 200 -19.73 10.04 -1.32
C GLY A 200 -18.78 11.23 -1.32
N PRO A 201 -17.61 11.06 -1.97
CA PRO A 201 -16.58 12.08 -2.04
C PRO A 201 -17.07 13.30 -2.85
N LEU A 202 -16.63 14.49 -2.42
CA LEU A 202 -16.99 15.74 -3.09
C LEU A 202 -15.91 16.80 -2.92
N VAL A 203 -15.88 17.76 -3.85
CA VAL A 203 -15.06 18.96 -3.75
C VAL A 203 -15.98 20.15 -3.51
N MET A 204 -15.66 20.94 -2.49
CA MET A 204 -16.44 22.10 -2.05
C MET A 204 -15.78 23.40 -2.49
N MET A 205 -16.58 24.38 -2.90
CA MET A 205 -16.15 25.72 -3.31
C MET A 205 -17.25 26.74 -3.04
N SER A 206 -16.98 27.98 -3.33
CA SER A 206 -18.04 29.01 -3.27
C SER A 206 -19.05 28.84 -4.39
N GLU A 207 -20.32 29.20 -4.14
CA GLU A 207 -21.40 29.18 -5.14
C GLU A 207 -21.05 29.99 -6.39
N ALA A 208 -20.37 31.12 -6.21
CA ALA A 208 -19.94 31.96 -7.32
C ALA A 208 -18.98 31.24 -8.29
N ASN A 209 -18.20 30.28 -7.82
CA ASN A 209 -17.23 29.56 -8.60
C ASN A 209 -17.74 28.18 -9.10
N HIS A 210 -18.94 27.75 -8.67
CA HIS A 210 -19.44 26.40 -8.94
C HIS A 210 -19.49 26.06 -10.43
N ALA A 211 -20.08 26.92 -11.26
CA ALA A 211 -20.21 26.65 -12.70
C ALA A 211 -18.83 26.55 -13.39
N ARG A 212 -17.91 27.47 -13.06
CA ARG A 212 -16.54 27.45 -13.59
C ARG A 212 -15.75 26.24 -13.09
N ALA A 213 -15.90 25.88 -11.82
CA ALA A 213 -15.25 24.71 -11.25
C ALA A 213 -15.73 23.42 -11.93
N LEU A 214 -17.04 23.29 -12.21
CA LEU A 214 -17.59 22.15 -12.91
C LEU A 214 -17.02 22.01 -14.32
N GLU A 215 -16.87 23.10 -15.07
CA GLU A 215 -16.25 23.06 -16.40
C GLU A 215 -14.78 22.62 -16.34
N ILE A 216 -14.00 23.14 -15.39
CA ILE A 216 -12.60 22.77 -15.19
C ILE A 216 -12.48 21.28 -14.88
N LEU A 217 -13.28 20.79 -13.94
CA LEU A 217 -13.24 19.38 -13.52
C LEU A 217 -13.71 18.43 -14.64
N LYS A 218 -14.71 18.83 -15.45
CA LYS A 218 -15.11 18.08 -16.64
C LYS A 218 -14.00 18.04 -17.68
N LYS A 219 -13.38 19.16 -17.98
CA LYS A 219 -12.26 19.24 -18.93
C LYS A 219 -11.05 18.41 -18.48
N ALA A 220 -10.83 18.35 -17.19
CA ALA A 220 -9.75 17.54 -16.58
C ALA A 220 -10.11 16.04 -16.43
N GLY A 221 -11.38 15.64 -16.68
CA GLY A 221 -11.83 14.26 -16.64
C GLY A 221 -12.20 13.73 -15.25
N TYR A 222 -12.32 14.59 -14.26
CA TYR A 222 -12.72 14.20 -12.89
C TYR A 222 -14.22 14.05 -12.71
N VAL A 223 -15.02 14.65 -13.57
CA VAL A 223 -16.49 14.57 -13.54
C VAL A 223 -17.01 14.34 -14.95
N GLY A 224 -18.02 13.51 -15.10
CA GLY A 224 -18.68 13.19 -16.37
C GLY A 224 -19.70 14.23 -16.83
#